data_97ef347da1ff5b20f2cf62bd02e8ca88
#
_entry.id   97ef347da1ff5b20f2cf62bd02e8ca88
#
_cell.length_a   1.000
_cell.length_b   1.000
_cell.length_c   1.000
_cell.angle_alpha   90.00
_cell.angle_beta   90.00
_cell.angle_gamma   90.00
#
_symmetry.space_group_name_H-M   'P 1'
#
loop_
_entity.id
_entity.type
_entity.pdbx_description
1 polymer ?
#
loop_
_entity_poly.entity_id
_entity_poly.type
_entity_poly.pdbx_seq_one_letter_code
_entity_poly.pdbx_strand_id
1 'polypeptide(L)'
;MAKRKNLKHMTMAAAAAVLISQCPGIAVEAAPPEKGNWTLLPAASDEFDGTCLNEEKWTNGIWYDVTTDLAFHPENVSVRDGNLVLAAKKEVYNGKDYTAGAVESKFEVPGTASYVEVRAKALDKKANVLSAIWMQSSPLNYALNPNPEIDIMETFDYTKMTSALHTWHQNPSIHLQRGTKGWKTGLEDISADYHTYALERRDGTLRFYFDDQLTWEKSSIEDSFAELSRHMVLSLEGHLGMPVEEYLPGEFLVDYVRTYYDSDFAGVPEDGLYQIVNRQSKKALDIPNSEESGATQLVQKEAASAGAWRIWKQGDGTWAMTHAVNRNCVDLVADQGVTSNGTAVIQYGYHGGVNQKWYLVPTEEGAFKIISALSGKALCVKDASLEENAPIIQWTYGNNNEDTNDEWMFVPVQ
;
A
#
# COMPACT_ATOMS: atom_id res chain seq x y z
N MET A 1 25.00 84.64 26.77
CA MET A 1 24.82 83.47 27.69
C MET A 1 23.50 82.76 27.36
N ALA A 2 23.52 81.67 26.64
CA ALA A 2 22.33 80.91 26.18
C ALA A 2 22.12 79.71 27.07
N LYS A 3 20.98 79.63 27.70
CA LYS A 3 20.56 78.49 28.48
C LYS A 3 19.91 77.42 27.55
N ARG A 4 20.52 76.24 27.44
CA ARG A 4 19.98 75.08 26.80
C ARG A 4 18.83 74.51 27.64
N LYS A 5 17.62 74.34 27.02
CA LYS A 5 16.53 73.59 27.60
C LYS A 5 16.63 72.09 27.12
N ASN A 6 16.73 71.19 28.11
CA ASN A 6 16.67 69.77 27.89
C ASN A 6 15.23 69.34 27.58
N LEU A 7 15.02 68.77 26.40
CA LEU A 7 13.77 68.10 26.01
C LEU A 7 13.89 66.63 26.40
N LYS A 8 13.04 66.18 27.34
CA LYS A 8 12.90 64.76 27.69
C LYS A 8 12.02 64.07 26.63
N HIS A 9 12.60 63.11 25.94
CA HIS A 9 11.83 62.20 25.08
C HIS A 9 11.13 61.19 25.97
N MET A 10 9.81 61.20 25.96
CA MET A 10 8.97 60.12 26.46
C MET A 10 8.81 59.07 25.36
N THR A 11 9.42 57.92 25.53
CA THR A 11 9.21 56.75 24.67
C THR A 11 7.91 56.05 25.10
N MET A 12 6.89 56.13 24.28
CA MET A 12 5.72 55.27 24.42
C MET A 12 6.10 53.85 23.96
N ALA A 13 6.09 52.90 24.89
CA ALA A 13 6.14 51.48 24.57
C ALA A 13 4.75 51.03 24.09
N ALA A 14 4.61 50.77 22.81
CA ALA A 14 3.46 50.08 22.28
C ALA A 14 3.58 48.60 22.63
N ALA A 15 2.71 48.09 23.49
CA ALA A 15 2.57 46.66 23.72
C ALA A 15 1.88 46.04 22.50
N ALA A 16 2.63 45.33 21.65
CA ALA A 16 2.11 44.48 20.64
C ALA A 16 1.52 43.23 21.32
N ALA A 17 0.19 43.12 21.33
CA ALA A 17 -0.49 41.89 21.68
C ALA A 17 -0.19 40.88 20.57
N VAL A 18 0.66 39.90 20.86
CA VAL A 18 0.84 38.70 19.99
C VAL A 18 -0.40 37.88 20.16
N LEU A 19 -1.28 37.92 19.17
CA LEU A 19 -2.33 36.90 18.97
C LEU A 19 -1.59 35.61 18.63
N ILE A 20 -1.45 34.73 19.62
CA ILE A 20 -1.09 33.33 19.38
C ILE A 20 -2.34 32.74 18.71
N SER A 21 -2.32 32.66 17.38
CA SER A 21 -3.21 31.79 16.65
C SER A 21 -2.85 30.36 17.12
N GLN A 22 -3.80 29.70 17.73
CA GLN A 22 -3.69 28.28 17.99
C GLN A 22 -3.62 27.62 16.61
N CYS A 23 -2.42 27.23 16.19
CA CYS A 23 -2.27 26.27 15.11
C CYS A 23 -3.07 25.03 15.53
N PRO A 24 -3.93 24.45 14.66
CA PRO A 24 -4.48 23.15 14.94
C PRO A 24 -3.30 22.22 15.24
N GLY A 25 -3.47 21.40 16.27
CA GLY A 25 -2.40 20.52 16.73
C GLY A 25 -1.81 19.78 15.54
N ILE A 26 -0.49 19.82 15.44
CA ILE A 26 0.24 18.94 14.52
C ILE A 26 -0.17 17.54 14.96
N ALA A 27 -0.98 16.86 14.15
CA ALA A 27 -1.25 15.44 14.34
C ALA A 27 0.14 14.79 14.42
N VAL A 28 0.44 14.10 15.51
CA VAL A 28 1.65 13.28 15.58
C VAL A 28 1.48 12.27 14.47
N GLU A 29 2.29 12.39 13.45
CA GLU A 29 2.30 11.47 12.33
C GLU A 29 2.76 10.13 12.91
N ALA A 30 1.87 9.14 12.94
CA ALA A 30 2.22 7.82 13.40
C ALA A 30 3.35 7.29 12.49
N ALA A 31 4.30 6.61 13.07
CA ALA A 31 5.49 6.12 12.39
C ALA A 31 5.57 4.59 12.54
N PRO A 32 6.12 3.88 11.54
CA PRO A 32 6.42 2.47 11.69
C PRO A 32 7.23 2.17 12.97
N PRO A 33 7.13 0.95 13.54
CA PRO A 33 7.87 0.58 14.73
C PRO A 33 9.36 0.86 14.62
N GLU A 34 10.03 1.21 15.75
CA GLU A 34 11.46 1.53 15.76
C GLU A 34 12.35 0.38 15.22
N LYS A 35 11.90 -0.85 15.33
CA LYS A 35 12.62 -2.01 14.80
C LYS A 35 12.33 -2.17 13.30
N GLY A 36 13.36 -1.95 12.46
CA GLY A 36 13.34 -2.10 11.02
C GLY A 36 13.82 -0.84 10.31
N ASN A 37 14.21 -0.99 9.07
CA ASN A 37 14.54 0.12 8.18
C ASN A 37 13.39 0.31 7.19
N TRP A 38 12.35 0.95 7.65
CA TRP A 38 11.10 1.09 6.92
C TRP A 38 11.21 2.10 5.78
N THR A 39 10.88 1.65 4.59
CA THR A 39 10.77 2.48 3.39
C THR A 39 9.32 2.55 2.96
N LEU A 40 8.77 3.76 2.82
CA LEU A 40 7.42 3.97 2.29
C LEU A 40 7.35 3.42 0.86
N LEU A 41 6.29 2.70 0.55
CA LEU A 41 5.97 2.18 -0.78
C LEU A 41 4.82 3.00 -1.38
N PRO A 42 5.09 4.06 -2.16
CA PRO A 42 4.03 4.94 -2.71
C PRO A 42 3.06 4.19 -3.63
N ALA A 43 3.53 3.11 -4.28
CA ALA A 43 2.70 2.26 -5.13
C ALA A 43 1.56 1.58 -4.38
N ALA A 44 1.76 1.26 -3.10
CA ALA A 44 0.78 0.63 -2.22
C ALA A 44 0.28 1.58 -1.11
N SER A 45 0.33 2.89 -1.35
CA SER A 45 -0.09 3.93 -0.42
C SER A 45 -0.97 4.95 -1.12
N ASP A 46 -1.84 5.61 -0.37
CA ASP A 46 -2.68 6.71 -0.88
C ASP A 46 -2.97 7.72 0.23
N GLU A 47 -2.76 8.99 -0.04
CA GLU A 47 -3.04 10.12 0.86
C GLU A 47 -4.42 10.75 0.61
N PHE A 48 -5.15 10.25 -0.39
CA PHE A 48 -6.46 10.74 -0.81
C PHE A 48 -6.55 12.26 -1.05
N ASP A 49 -5.44 12.88 -1.46
CA ASP A 49 -5.33 14.33 -1.73
C ASP A 49 -6.10 14.77 -2.99
N GLY A 50 -6.62 13.83 -3.77
CA GLY A 50 -7.35 14.07 -5.01
C GLY A 50 -8.77 14.58 -4.79
N THR A 51 -9.49 14.71 -5.90
CA THR A 51 -10.93 15.06 -5.94
C THR A 51 -11.81 13.90 -6.41
N CYS A 52 -11.20 12.75 -6.71
CA CYS A 52 -11.87 11.52 -7.10
C CYS A 52 -11.01 10.32 -6.70
N LEU A 53 -11.64 9.16 -6.62
CA LEU A 53 -10.94 7.91 -6.36
C LEU A 53 -9.87 7.66 -7.43
N ASN A 54 -8.66 7.32 -7.01
CA ASN A 54 -7.60 6.94 -7.93
C ASN A 54 -7.85 5.52 -8.47
N GLU A 55 -8.46 5.43 -9.65
CA GLU A 55 -8.81 4.15 -10.27
C GLU A 55 -7.60 3.30 -10.70
N GLU A 56 -6.39 3.85 -10.72
CA GLU A 56 -5.18 3.04 -10.89
C GLU A 56 -4.82 2.26 -9.61
N LYS A 57 -5.23 2.77 -8.44
CA LYS A 57 -4.97 2.17 -7.13
C LYS A 57 -6.14 1.43 -6.53
N TRP A 58 -7.37 1.83 -6.83
CA TRP A 58 -8.58 1.33 -6.18
C TRP A 58 -9.65 0.89 -7.16
N THR A 59 -10.34 -0.17 -6.83
CA THR A 59 -11.62 -0.54 -7.43
C THR A 59 -12.73 0.09 -6.60
N ASN A 60 -13.67 0.75 -7.25
CA ASN A 60 -14.89 1.25 -6.60
C ASN A 60 -15.87 0.08 -6.41
N GLY A 61 -15.91 -0.46 -5.21
CA GLY A 61 -16.59 -1.71 -4.87
C GLY A 61 -15.62 -2.84 -4.51
N ILE A 62 -16.18 -3.98 -4.16
CA ILE A 62 -15.48 -5.21 -3.84
C ILE A 62 -16.15 -6.38 -4.59
N TRP A 63 -15.67 -7.62 -4.44
CA TRP A 63 -16.12 -8.78 -5.22
C TRP A 63 -17.51 -9.34 -4.87
N TYR A 64 -18.18 -8.79 -3.86
CA TYR A 64 -19.57 -9.09 -3.54
C TYR A 64 -20.38 -7.79 -3.46
N ASP A 65 -21.67 -7.88 -3.83
CA ASP A 65 -22.52 -6.71 -4.01
C ASP A 65 -23.34 -6.36 -2.78
N VAL A 66 -23.52 -7.29 -1.85
CA VAL A 66 -24.41 -7.12 -0.70
C VAL A 66 -23.85 -7.78 0.55
N THR A 67 -24.08 -7.12 1.68
CA THR A 67 -23.92 -7.69 3.02
C THR A 67 -25.30 -8.13 3.57
N THR A 68 -25.39 -8.47 4.86
CA THR A 68 -26.65 -8.89 5.47
C THR A 68 -27.78 -7.87 5.25
N ASP A 69 -27.52 -6.60 5.52
CA ASP A 69 -28.55 -5.55 5.55
C ASP A 69 -28.30 -4.40 4.55
N LEU A 70 -27.16 -4.36 3.90
CA LEU A 70 -26.71 -3.28 3.00
C LEU A 70 -26.36 -3.82 1.61
N ALA A 71 -26.52 -2.97 0.60
CA ALA A 71 -25.91 -3.17 -0.72
C ALA A 71 -24.77 -2.16 -0.94
N PHE A 72 -23.69 -2.60 -1.58
CA PHE A 72 -22.64 -1.68 -1.99
C PHE A 72 -23.07 -0.89 -3.21
N HIS A 73 -22.96 0.44 -3.11
CA HIS A 73 -23.33 1.35 -4.18
C HIS A 73 -22.14 2.23 -4.56
N PRO A 74 -21.69 2.22 -5.83
CA PRO A 74 -20.51 2.99 -6.23
C PRO A 74 -20.58 4.49 -5.94
N GLU A 75 -21.77 5.09 -5.96
CA GLU A 75 -21.97 6.51 -5.61
C GLU A 75 -21.82 6.81 -4.10
N ASN A 76 -21.59 5.80 -3.27
CA ASN A 76 -21.29 5.97 -1.86
C ASN A 76 -19.79 6.05 -1.57
N VAL A 77 -18.98 6.07 -2.64
CA VAL A 77 -17.54 6.25 -2.58
C VAL A 77 -17.18 7.60 -3.19
N SER A 78 -16.44 8.42 -2.46
CA SER A 78 -15.94 9.70 -2.96
C SER A 78 -14.60 10.04 -2.30
N VAL A 79 -13.83 10.96 -2.94
CA VAL A 79 -12.64 11.56 -2.34
C VAL A 79 -12.87 13.04 -2.23
N ARG A 80 -12.78 13.59 -1.02
CA ARG A 80 -12.97 15.02 -0.73
C ARG A 80 -12.33 15.40 0.59
N ASP A 81 -11.92 16.64 0.68
CA ASP A 81 -11.34 17.23 1.88
C ASP A 81 -10.15 16.42 2.45
N GLY A 82 -9.33 15.81 1.55
CA GLY A 82 -8.20 14.97 1.92
C GLY A 82 -8.59 13.62 2.51
N ASN A 83 -9.78 13.10 2.20
CA ASN A 83 -10.23 11.80 2.68
C ASN A 83 -10.88 10.98 1.57
N LEU A 84 -10.66 9.66 1.62
CA LEU A 84 -11.63 8.72 1.08
C LEU A 84 -12.85 8.71 2.00
N VAL A 85 -14.02 8.85 1.41
CA VAL A 85 -15.29 8.87 2.12
C VAL A 85 -16.15 7.71 1.66
N LEU A 86 -16.44 6.81 2.59
CA LEU A 86 -17.42 5.74 2.38
C LEU A 86 -18.70 6.10 3.14
N ALA A 87 -19.80 6.25 2.41
CA ALA A 87 -21.07 6.67 2.98
C ALA A 87 -22.01 5.48 3.18
N ALA A 88 -22.79 5.49 4.29
CA ALA A 88 -23.96 4.65 4.46
C ALA A 88 -25.21 5.51 4.29
N LYS A 89 -26.22 5.02 3.54
CA LYS A 89 -27.43 5.78 3.21
C LYS A 89 -28.69 4.93 3.33
N LYS A 90 -29.81 5.59 3.57
CA LYS A 90 -31.15 5.02 3.34
C LYS A 90 -31.50 5.18 1.87
N GLU A 91 -31.31 4.13 1.12
CA GLU A 91 -31.49 4.12 -0.33
C GLU A 91 -31.76 2.68 -0.80
N VAL A 92 -32.74 2.51 -1.67
CA VAL A 92 -33.06 1.18 -2.24
C VAL A 92 -32.13 0.88 -3.40
N TYR A 93 -31.30 -0.13 -3.25
CA TYR A 93 -30.38 -0.59 -4.26
C TYR A 93 -30.13 -2.09 -4.14
N ASN A 94 -30.05 -2.80 -5.26
CA ASN A 94 -29.73 -4.23 -5.35
C ASN A 94 -30.50 -5.11 -4.34
N GLY A 95 -31.81 -4.82 -4.15
CA GLY A 95 -32.70 -5.58 -3.28
C GLY A 95 -32.56 -5.30 -1.77
N LYS A 96 -31.81 -4.27 -1.39
CA LYS A 96 -31.67 -3.77 -0.01
C LYS A 96 -32.27 -2.39 0.13
N ASP A 97 -32.69 -2.05 1.35
CA ASP A 97 -33.24 -0.74 1.70
C ASP A 97 -32.18 0.27 2.13
N TYR A 98 -30.93 -0.18 2.29
CA TYR A 98 -29.80 0.63 2.70
C TYR A 98 -28.62 0.34 1.79
N THR A 99 -27.76 1.36 1.61
CA THR A 99 -26.54 1.25 0.80
C THR A 99 -25.32 1.65 1.59
N ALA A 100 -24.16 1.15 1.18
CA ALA A 100 -22.86 1.44 1.77
C ALA A 100 -21.80 1.63 0.69
N GLY A 101 -20.69 2.30 1.05
CA GLY A 101 -19.49 2.37 0.24
C GLY A 101 -18.49 1.29 0.62
N ALA A 102 -17.74 0.79 -0.36
CA ALA A 102 -16.59 -0.07 -0.17
C ALA A 102 -15.59 0.12 -1.32
N VAL A 103 -14.31 -0.10 -1.05
CA VAL A 103 -13.23 -0.12 -2.05
C VAL A 103 -12.27 -1.26 -1.77
N GLU A 104 -11.70 -1.82 -2.84
CA GLU A 104 -10.62 -2.79 -2.81
C GLU A 104 -9.39 -2.21 -3.52
N SER A 105 -8.20 -2.37 -2.94
CA SER A 105 -6.98 -1.94 -3.61
C SER A 105 -6.65 -2.83 -4.82
N LYS A 106 -6.12 -2.23 -5.87
CA LYS A 106 -5.51 -2.94 -7.00
C LYS A 106 -4.06 -3.29 -6.74
N PHE A 107 -3.45 -2.61 -5.77
CA PHE A 107 -2.13 -2.96 -5.24
C PHE A 107 -2.26 -4.01 -4.14
N GLU A 108 -1.17 -4.69 -3.87
CA GLU A 108 -1.05 -5.59 -2.73
C GLU A 108 -0.12 -4.99 -1.66
N VAL A 109 -0.53 -5.11 -0.41
CA VAL A 109 0.35 -4.89 0.73
C VAL A 109 1.30 -6.08 0.80
N PRO A 110 2.63 -5.87 0.73
CA PRO A 110 3.60 -6.97 0.78
C PRO A 110 3.38 -7.87 1.98
N GLY A 111 3.66 -9.16 1.86
CA GLY A 111 3.55 -10.12 2.95
C GLY A 111 4.66 -9.94 3.97
N THR A 112 5.77 -10.58 3.74
CA THR A 112 6.92 -10.59 4.64
C THR A 112 7.52 -9.19 4.80
N ALA A 113 7.91 -8.84 6.03
CA ALA A 113 8.58 -7.58 6.36
C ALA A 113 7.85 -6.31 5.89
N SER A 114 6.55 -6.26 6.14
CA SER A 114 5.71 -5.11 5.82
C SER A 114 5.07 -4.48 7.06
N TYR A 115 4.76 -3.20 6.95
CA TYR A 115 3.93 -2.45 7.87
C TYR A 115 2.93 -1.63 7.08
N VAL A 116 1.65 -1.80 7.38
CA VAL A 116 0.59 -0.98 6.78
C VAL A 116 -0.14 -0.23 7.87
N GLU A 117 -0.39 1.04 7.65
CA GLU A 117 -1.08 1.93 8.55
C GLU A 117 -2.20 2.66 7.82
N VAL A 118 -3.35 2.69 8.46
CA VAL A 118 -4.54 3.42 8.00
C VAL A 118 -4.94 4.40 9.08
N ARG A 119 -5.00 5.68 8.74
CA ARG A 119 -5.58 6.70 9.62
C ARG A 119 -7.01 6.93 9.20
N ALA A 120 -7.94 6.69 10.11
CA ALA A 120 -9.35 6.74 9.79
C ALA A 120 -10.22 7.17 10.97
N LYS A 121 -11.38 7.73 10.65
CA LYS A 121 -12.47 7.99 11.59
C LYS A 121 -13.63 7.08 11.24
N ALA A 122 -13.91 6.12 12.10
CA ALA A 122 -15.00 5.16 11.92
C ALA A 122 -16.36 5.88 11.84
N LEU A 123 -17.31 5.25 11.21
CA LEU A 123 -18.71 5.72 11.19
C LEU A 123 -19.27 5.81 12.63
N ASP A 124 -20.05 6.86 12.91
CA ASP A 124 -20.69 7.02 14.23
C ASP A 124 -21.46 5.74 14.63
N LYS A 125 -21.14 5.21 15.80
CA LYS A 125 -21.73 3.98 16.34
C LYS A 125 -23.25 3.95 16.34
N LYS A 126 -23.89 5.11 16.38
CA LYS A 126 -25.35 5.23 16.40
C LYS A 126 -25.99 4.80 15.09
N ALA A 127 -25.27 4.85 13.99
CA ALA A 127 -25.75 4.40 12.68
C ALA A 127 -25.95 2.89 12.59
N ASN A 128 -25.32 2.11 13.50
CA ASN A 128 -25.37 0.65 13.54
C ASN A 128 -24.89 -0.01 12.25
N VAL A 129 -23.81 0.53 11.68
CA VAL A 129 -23.12 0.02 10.49
C VAL A 129 -21.66 -0.18 10.85
N LEU A 130 -21.11 -1.36 10.56
CA LEU A 130 -19.74 -1.73 10.85
C LEU A 130 -18.79 -1.00 9.92
N SER A 131 -17.75 -0.32 10.44
CA SER A 131 -16.60 0.10 9.67
C SER A 131 -15.52 -0.98 9.73
N ALA A 132 -14.90 -1.32 8.60
CA ALA A 132 -13.87 -2.33 8.52
C ALA A 132 -12.65 -1.88 7.71
N ILE A 133 -11.48 -2.23 8.23
CA ILE A 133 -10.16 -2.13 7.58
C ILE A 133 -9.58 -3.54 7.60
N TRP A 134 -9.46 -4.17 6.43
CA TRP A 134 -9.12 -5.57 6.36
C TRP A 134 -8.35 -5.92 5.08
N MET A 135 -7.81 -7.11 5.01
CA MET A 135 -7.01 -7.57 3.88
C MET A 135 -7.36 -9.00 3.50
N GLN A 136 -7.59 -9.23 2.22
CA GLN A 136 -7.82 -10.55 1.65
C GLN A 136 -7.40 -10.55 0.18
N SER A 137 -7.11 -11.72 -0.38
CA SER A 137 -7.09 -11.85 -1.84
C SER A 137 -8.51 -11.97 -2.36
N SER A 138 -8.83 -11.22 -3.40
CA SER A 138 -10.13 -11.34 -4.07
C SER A 138 -10.41 -12.81 -4.45
N PRO A 139 -11.60 -13.36 -4.18
CA PRO A 139 -11.96 -14.70 -4.62
C PRO A 139 -11.95 -14.89 -6.13
N LEU A 140 -11.91 -13.81 -6.90
CA LEU A 140 -11.69 -13.87 -8.35
C LEU A 140 -10.28 -14.37 -8.68
N ASN A 141 -9.36 -14.28 -7.71
CA ASN A 141 -8.07 -14.94 -7.69
C ASN A 141 -8.15 -16.30 -7.01
N TYR A 142 -8.70 -17.26 -7.69
CA TYR A 142 -8.91 -18.62 -7.19
C TYR A 142 -7.64 -19.41 -6.87
N ALA A 143 -6.46 -18.84 -7.04
CA ALA A 143 -5.18 -19.49 -6.77
C ALA A 143 -4.98 -19.82 -5.28
N LEU A 144 -5.54 -18.99 -4.39
CA LEU A 144 -5.38 -19.18 -2.95
C LEU A 144 -6.54 -19.98 -2.35
N ASN A 145 -6.27 -21.23 -2.04
CA ASN A 145 -7.18 -22.09 -1.30
C ASN A 145 -6.35 -22.95 -0.32
N PRO A 146 -6.25 -22.62 0.96
CA PRO A 146 -7.05 -21.60 1.68
C PRO A 146 -6.69 -20.15 1.36
N ASN A 147 -7.69 -19.25 1.47
CA ASN A 147 -7.52 -17.82 1.34
C ASN A 147 -7.60 -17.16 2.73
N PRO A 148 -6.47 -16.71 3.31
CA PRO A 148 -6.46 -16.05 4.60
C PRO A 148 -6.96 -14.61 4.49
N GLU A 149 -7.73 -14.18 5.51
CA GLU A 149 -8.25 -12.83 5.71
C GLU A 149 -7.70 -12.27 7.03
N ILE A 150 -7.29 -11.02 7.00
CA ILE A 150 -6.73 -10.32 8.15
C ILE A 150 -7.57 -9.06 8.38
N ASP A 151 -8.38 -9.04 9.44
CA ASP A 151 -9.14 -7.87 9.85
C ASP A 151 -8.29 -7.05 10.80
N ILE A 152 -7.79 -5.92 10.29
CA ILE A 152 -6.99 -5.00 11.08
C ILE A 152 -7.89 -4.32 12.11
N MET A 153 -9.05 -3.84 11.66
CA MET A 153 -10.04 -3.19 12.51
C MET A 153 -11.46 -3.48 12.05
N GLU A 154 -12.32 -3.83 13.00
CA GLU A 154 -13.77 -3.95 12.83
C GLU A 154 -14.49 -3.31 14.03
N THR A 155 -15.50 -2.49 13.77
CA THR A 155 -16.20 -1.71 14.82
C THR A 155 -17.38 -2.47 15.47
N PHE A 156 -17.19 -3.73 15.87
CA PHE A 156 -18.20 -4.46 16.65
C PHE A 156 -18.43 -3.88 18.05
N ASP A 157 -17.41 -3.25 18.62
CA ASP A 157 -17.46 -2.61 19.94
C ASP A 157 -16.62 -1.32 19.91
N TYR A 158 -17.26 -0.19 19.96
CA TYR A 158 -16.62 1.13 19.82
C TYR A 158 -15.75 1.56 21.01
N THR A 159 -15.64 0.72 22.05
CA THR A 159 -14.67 0.90 23.15
C THR A 159 -13.39 0.09 22.92
N LYS A 160 -13.33 -0.67 21.82
CA LYS A 160 -12.24 -1.59 21.52
C LYS A 160 -11.78 -1.45 20.08
N MET A 161 -10.49 -1.68 19.86
CA MET A 161 -10.01 -2.16 18.56
C MET A 161 -10.28 -3.67 18.51
N THR A 162 -11.09 -4.10 17.56
CA THR A 162 -11.33 -5.53 17.29
C THR A 162 -10.58 -5.92 16.03
N SER A 163 -9.74 -6.94 16.16
CA SER A 163 -8.98 -7.53 15.04
C SER A 163 -9.29 -9.02 14.95
N ALA A 164 -9.31 -9.58 13.75
CA ALA A 164 -9.59 -10.99 13.53
C ALA A 164 -8.72 -11.61 12.44
N LEU A 165 -8.68 -12.94 12.43
CA LEU A 165 -8.03 -13.75 11.40
C LEU A 165 -8.99 -14.83 10.96
N HIS A 166 -9.21 -14.95 9.67
CA HIS A 166 -10.09 -15.94 9.07
C HIS A 166 -9.39 -16.67 7.93
N THR A 167 -9.82 -17.89 7.68
CA THR A 167 -9.39 -18.68 6.52
C THR A 167 -10.61 -19.18 5.77
N TRP A 168 -10.64 -18.90 4.49
CA TRP A 168 -11.71 -19.29 3.60
C TRP A 168 -11.25 -20.41 2.67
N HIS A 169 -12.03 -21.48 2.59
CA HIS A 169 -11.85 -22.57 1.62
C HIS A 169 -12.99 -22.57 0.63
N GLN A 170 -12.71 -22.88 -0.62
CA GLN A 170 -13.72 -22.84 -1.66
C GLN A 170 -14.36 -24.22 -1.99
N ASN A 171 -13.58 -25.30 -1.90
CA ASN A 171 -14.10 -26.63 -2.21
C ASN A 171 -13.63 -27.66 -1.17
N PRO A 172 -14.45 -28.03 -0.19
CA PRO A 172 -15.76 -27.46 0.14
C PRO A 172 -15.68 -26.03 0.68
N SER A 173 -16.75 -25.26 0.59
CA SER A 173 -16.82 -23.92 1.20
C SER A 173 -16.79 -24.07 2.72
N ILE A 174 -15.67 -23.70 3.32
CA ILE A 174 -15.44 -23.73 4.76
C ILE A 174 -14.84 -22.39 5.20
N HIS A 175 -15.43 -21.83 6.23
CA HIS A 175 -14.91 -20.65 6.92
C HIS A 175 -14.37 -21.05 8.30
N LEU A 176 -13.12 -20.71 8.59
CA LEU A 176 -12.47 -20.99 9.86
C LEU A 176 -11.99 -19.68 10.49
N GLN A 177 -12.47 -19.37 11.69
CA GLN A 177 -11.91 -18.29 12.49
C GLN A 177 -10.62 -18.77 13.13
N ARG A 178 -9.49 -18.13 12.82
CA ARG A 178 -8.15 -18.47 13.31
C ARG A 178 -7.75 -17.70 14.56
N GLY A 179 -8.44 -16.62 14.86
CA GLY A 179 -8.24 -15.85 16.08
C GLY A 179 -9.04 -14.55 16.04
N THR A 180 -9.27 -13.99 17.21
CA THR A 180 -9.85 -12.66 17.36
C THR A 180 -9.30 -12.00 18.63
N LYS A 181 -9.21 -10.67 18.61
CA LYS A 181 -8.77 -9.86 19.73
C LYS A 181 -9.56 -8.57 19.81
N GLY A 182 -10.30 -8.40 20.92
CA GLY A 182 -10.84 -7.10 21.32
C GLY A 182 -9.90 -6.45 22.33
N TRP A 183 -9.13 -5.44 21.93
CA TRP A 183 -8.26 -4.68 22.82
C TRP A 183 -8.95 -3.40 23.28
N LYS A 184 -9.02 -3.17 24.59
CA LYS A 184 -9.67 -1.97 25.16
C LYS A 184 -8.81 -0.74 24.92
N THR A 185 -9.35 0.24 24.21
CA THR A 185 -8.65 1.48 23.85
C THR A 185 -8.54 2.46 25.02
N GLY A 186 -9.38 2.31 26.04
CA GLY A 186 -9.54 3.32 27.09
C GLY A 186 -10.45 4.48 26.72
N LEU A 187 -10.93 4.52 25.46
CA LEU A 187 -11.87 5.51 24.95
C LEU A 187 -13.31 5.02 25.14
N GLU A 188 -14.25 5.95 25.26
CA GLU A 188 -15.69 5.64 25.27
C GLU A 188 -16.23 5.35 23.86
N ASP A 189 -15.57 5.91 22.85
CA ASP A 189 -16.02 5.84 21.47
C ASP A 189 -14.88 6.13 20.48
N ILE A 190 -14.41 5.10 19.78
CA ILE A 190 -13.38 5.25 18.74
C ILE A 190 -13.89 5.92 17.45
N SER A 191 -15.20 6.12 17.28
CA SER A 191 -15.75 6.87 16.15
C SER A 191 -15.78 8.38 16.38
N ALA A 192 -15.40 8.84 17.57
CA ALA A 192 -15.44 10.27 17.90
C ALA A 192 -14.38 11.09 17.17
N ASP A 193 -13.22 10.49 16.87
CA ASP A 193 -12.07 11.14 16.22
C ASP A 193 -11.35 10.18 15.28
N TYR A 194 -10.30 10.69 14.60
CA TYR A 194 -9.38 9.88 13.81
C TYR A 194 -8.42 9.12 14.70
N HIS A 195 -8.18 7.86 14.34
CA HIS A 195 -7.22 6.98 14.96
C HIS A 195 -6.35 6.31 13.91
N THR A 196 -5.17 5.84 14.31
CA THR A 196 -4.33 5.00 13.45
C THR A 196 -4.53 3.52 13.80
N TYR A 197 -4.69 2.72 12.75
CA TYR A 197 -4.85 1.28 12.80
C TYR A 197 -3.77 0.66 11.94
N ALA A 198 -2.93 -0.20 12.52
CA ALA A 198 -1.81 -0.72 11.76
C ALA A 198 -1.57 -2.21 11.97
N LEU A 199 -0.90 -2.81 10.97
CA LEU A 199 -0.44 -4.18 10.98
C LEU A 199 1.01 -4.26 10.52
N GLU A 200 1.87 -4.82 11.36
CA GLU A 200 3.22 -5.28 11.02
C GLU A 200 3.18 -6.78 10.74
N ARG A 201 3.79 -7.19 9.63
CA ARG A 201 4.05 -8.59 9.30
C ARG A 201 5.55 -8.80 9.18
N ARG A 202 6.15 -9.48 10.14
CA ARG A 202 7.59 -9.71 10.18
C ARG A 202 7.94 -10.99 10.92
N ASP A 203 8.92 -11.73 10.43
CA ASP A 203 9.47 -12.94 11.07
C ASP A 203 8.37 -13.97 11.41
N GLY A 204 7.41 -14.19 10.50
CA GLY A 204 6.27 -15.10 10.71
C GLY A 204 5.31 -14.63 11.81
N THR A 205 5.33 -13.35 12.16
CA THR A 205 4.53 -12.77 13.24
C THR A 205 3.71 -11.59 12.74
N LEU A 206 2.45 -11.56 13.15
CA LEU A 206 1.53 -10.44 12.97
C LEU A 206 1.49 -9.61 14.25
N ARG A 207 1.62 -8.28 14.12
CA ARG A 207 1.47 -7.33 15.23
C ARG A 207 0.51 -6.24 14.83
N PHE A 208 -0.54 -6.08 15.62
CA PHE A 208 -1.60 -5.10 15.38
C PHE A 208 -1.40 -3.92 16.33
N TYR A 209 -1.63 -2.71 15.83
CA TYR A 209 -1.44 -1.48 16.58
C TYR A 209 -2.67 -0.59 16.49
N PHE A 210 -2.94 0.15 17.58
CA PHE A 210 -3.92 1.23 17.68
C PHE A 210 -3.22 2.44 18.28
N ASP A 211 -3.20 3.57 17.58
CA ASP A 211 -2.50 4.78 17.99
C ASP A 211 -1.08 4.45 18.52
N ASP A 212 -0.28 3.76 17.71
CA ASP A 212 1.09 3.28 17.98
C ASP A 212 1.22 2.27 19.14
N GLN A 213 0.13 1.87 19.78
CA GLN A 213 0.17 0.89 20.85
C GLN A 213 -0.05 -0.53 20.33
N LEU A 214 0.87 -1.45 20.64
CA LEU A 214 0.71 -2.87 20.32
C LEU A 214 -0.52 -3.44 21.04
N THR A 215 -1.50 -3.90 20.28
CA THR A 215 -2.79 -4.42 20.80
C THR A 215 -2.83 -5.94 20.77
N TRP A 216 -2.20 -6.54 19.76
CA TRP A 216 -2.19 -7.98 19.59
C TRP A 216 -0.94 -8.43 18.85
N GLU A 217 -0.32 -9.50 19.32
CA GLU A 217 0.76 -10.21 18.64
C GLU A 217 0.35 -11.66 18.43
N LYS A 218 0.57 -12.17 17.22
CA LYS A 218 0.24 -13.54 16.82
C LYS A 218 1.37 -14.13 16.00
N SER A 219 2.06 -15.14 16.54
CA SER A 219 3.16 -15.87 15.89
C SER A 219 2.75 -17.29 15.56
N SER A 220 3.52 -17.94 14.70
CA SER A 220 3.32 -19.34 14.29
C SER A 220 1.93 -19.58 13.75
N ILE A 221 1.51 -18.77 12.82
CA ILE A 221 0.17 -18.82 12.22
C ILE A 221 0.23 -19.73 11.00
N GLU A 222 -0.71 -20.65 10.93
CA GLU A 222 -0.97 -21.45 9.73
C GLU A 222 -1.51 -20.57 8.59
N ASP A 223 -1.59 -21.13 7.40
CA ASP A 223 -2.22 -20.52 6.22
C ASP A 223 -1.52 -19.25 5.69
N SER A 224 -0.23 -19.07 5.96
CA SER A 224 0.62 -18.02 5.39
C SER A 224 0.12 -16.60 5.59
N PHE A 225 -0.45 -16.29 6.75
CA PHE A 225 -0.94 -14.94 7.07
C PHE A 225 0.15 -13.87 7.03
N ALA A 226 1.38 -14.22 7.43
CA ALA A 226 2.49 -13.28 7.50
C ALA A 226 3.27 -13.19 6.19
N GLU A 227 3.19 -14.19 5.32
CA GLU A 227 4.05 -14.31 4.15
C GLU A 227 3.39 -13.81 2.85
N LEU A 228 2.09 -14.06 2.69
CA LEU A 228 1.41 -13.76 1.45
C LEU A 228 1.02 -12.29 1.34
N SER A 229 1.22 -11.67 0.19
CA SER A 229 0.68 -10.35 -0.10
C SER A 229 -0.85 -10.35 -0.19
N ARG A 230 -1.49 -9.21 0.10
CA ARG A 230 -2.95 -9.09 0.18
C ARG A 230 -3.43 -7.75 -0.32
N HIS A 231 -4.61 -7.73 -0.91
CA HIS A 231 -5.34 -6.50 -1.18
C HIS A 231 -5.84 -5.86 0.12
N MET A 232 -5.80 -4.54 0.18
CA MET A 232 -6.45 -3.76 1.23
C MET A 232 -7.92 -3.56 0.86
N VAL A 233 -8.80 -3.77 1.81
CA VAL A 233 -10.23 -3.50 1.67
C VAL A 233 -10.66 -2.54 2.76
N LEU A 234 -11.43 -1.53 2.38
CA LEU A 234 -12.06 -0.57 3.26
C LEU A 234 -13.55 -0.61 2.97
N SER A 235 -14.37 -0.90 3.98
CA SER A 235 -15.79 -1.11 3.75
C SER A 235 -16.67 -0.70 4.93
N LEU A 236 -17.96 -0.49 4.61
CA LEU A 236 -19.04 -0.38 5.57
C LEU A 236 -19.93 -1.62 5.44
N GLU A 237 -20.05 -2.40 6.53
CA GLU A 237 -20.68 -3.72 6.52
C GLU A 237 -21.95 -3.79 7.34
N GLY A 238 -22.90 -4.60 6.91
CA GLY A 238 -24.19 -4.81 7.57
C GLY A 238 -24.21 -5.99 8.54
N HIS A 239 -23.27 -6.04 9.50
CA HIS A 239 -23.16 -7.16 10.45
C HIS A 239 -23.72 -6.87 11.85
N LEU A 240 -24.14 -5.63 12.11
CA LEU A 240 -24.64 -5.19 13.41
C LEU A 240 -26.16 -5.27 13.53
N GLY A 241 -26.85 -5.68 12.47
CA GLY A 241 -28.31 -5.61 12.31
C GLY A 241 -28.72 -4.36 11.54
N MET A 242 -30.03 -4.06 11.53
CA MET A 242 -30.58 -2.98 10.71
C MET A 242 -29.93 -1.62 11.03
N PRO A 243 -29.49 -0.86 10.02
CA PRO A 243 -29.05 0.51 10.18
C PRO A 243 -30.12 1.41 10.82
N VAL A 244 -29.68 2.40 11.57
CA VAL A 244 -30.57 3.36 12.24
C VAL A 244 -30.72 4.60 11.37
N GLU A 245 -31.86 4.76 10.70
CA GLU A 245 -32.12 5.83 9.71
C GLU A 245 -31.85 7.25 10.22
N GLU A 246 -32.13 7.53 11.52
CA GLU A 246 -31.92 8.84 12.11
C GLU A 246 -30.46 9.33 12.00
N TYR A 247 -29.51 8.39 11.91
CA TYR A 247 -28.07 8.67 11.83
C TYR A 247 -27.50 8.46 10.42
N LEU A 248 -28.38 8.40 9.41
CA LEU A 248 -27.99 8.32 8.01
C LEU A 248 -28.39 9.60 7.24
N PRO A 249 -27.61 10.07 6.24
CA PRO A 249 -26.36 9.47 5.83
C PRO A 249 -25.25 9.61 6.87
N GLY A 250 -24.44 8.58 7.01
CA GLY A 250 -23.26 8.58 7.88
C GLY A 250 -22.01 8.22 7.07
N GLU A 251 -20.83 8.53 7.58
CA GLU A 251 -19.58 8.44 6.82
C GLU A 251 -18.44 7.80 7.62
N PHE A 252 -17.74 6.88 6.98
CA PHE A 252 -16.43 6.38 7.36
C PHE A 252 -15.39 7.16 6.56
N LEU A 253 -14.50 7.87 7.26
CA LEU A 253 -13.51 8.75 6.67
C LEU A 253 -12.13 8.12 6.78
N VAL A 254 -11.41 7.99 5.67
CA VAL A 254 -10.03 7.49 5.67
C VAL A 254 -9.12 8.59 5.14
N ASP A 255 -8.22 9.06 6.01
CA ASP A 255 -7.26 10.13 5.74
C ASP A 255 -6.12 9.61 4.84
N TYR A 256 -5.54 8.45 5.20
CA TYR A 256 -4.55 7.81 4.38
C TYR A 256 -4.48 6.28 4.58
N VAL A 257 -3.90 5.63 3.59
CA VAL A 257 -3.32 4.28 3.66
C VAL A 257 -1.85 4.38 3.34
N ARG A 258 -0.96 4.03 4.26
CA ARG A 258 0.49 4.04 4.08
C ARG A 258 1.06 2.65 4.27
N THR A 259 1.73 2.15 3.25
CA THR A 259 2.40 0.85 3.27
C THR A 259 3.90 1.05 3.26
N TYR A 260 4.58 0.34 4.15
CA TYR A 260 6.03 0.34 4.25
C TYR A 260 6.55 -1.10 4.12
N TYR A 261 7.75 -1.25 3.63
CA TYR A 261 8.49 -2.50 3.68
C TYR A 261 9.83 -2.29 4.38
N ASP A 262 10.32 -3.33 5.05
CA ASP A 262 11.64 -3.28 5.70
C ASP A 262 12.73 -3.50 4.64
N SER A 263 13.45 -2.44 4.32
CA SER A 263 14.50 -2.47 3.29
C SER A 263 15.81 -3.13 3.74
N ASP A 264 15.91 -3.56 5.00
CA ASP A 264 17.02 -4.35 5.54
C ASP A 264 16.57 -5.78 5.91
N PHE A 265 15.46 -6.21 5.36
CA PHE A 265 14.94 -7.56 5.53
C PHE A 265 15.95 -8.63 5.05
N ALA A 266 16.00 -9.76 5.75
CA ALA A 266 16.88 -10.87 5.41
C ALA A 266 16.61 -11.39 3.98
N GLY A 267 17.62 -11.32 3.09
CA GLY A 267 17.51 -11.73 1.69
C GLY A 267 17.47 -10.59 0.69
N VAL A 268 17.36 -9.32 1.14
CA VAL A 268 17.61 -8.16 0.25
C VAL A 268 19.03 -8.29 -0.32
N PRO A 269 19.20 -8.14 -1.64
CA PRO A 269 20.54 -8.21 -2.22
C PRO A 269 21.44 -7.09 -1.67
N GLU A 270 22.71 -7.40 -1.50
CA GLU A 270 23.75 -6.38 -1.23
C GLU A 270 24.15 -5.68 -2.53
N ASP A 271 24.85 -4.53 -2.39
CA ASP A 271 25.46 -3.88 -3.55
C ASP A 271 26.42 -4.84 -4.27
N GLY A 272 26.19 -5.12 -5.54
CA GLY A 272 26.98 -6.14 -6.23
C GLY A 272 26.63 -6.38 -7.70
N LEU A 273 27.13 -7.49 -8.22
CA LEU A 273 26.84 -7.97 -9.56
C LEU A 273 25.90 -9.17 -9.51
N TYR A 274 24.81 -9.08 -10.27
CA TYR A 274 23.77 -10.10 -10.28
C TYR A 274 23.26 -10.35 -11.69
N GLN A 275 22.84 -11.58 -11.95
CA GLN A 275 21.81 -11.82 -12.94
C GLN A 275 20.45 -11.60 -12.28
N ILE A 276 19.56 -10.87 -12.97
CA ILE A 276 18.21 -10.57 -12.52
C ILE A 276 17.29 -11.54 -13.27
N VAL A 277 16.89 -12.63 -12.60
CA VAL A 277 16.22 -13.79 -13.21
C VAL A 277 14.73 -13.74 -12.92
N ASN A 278 13.92 -13.74 -13.97
CA ASN A 278 12.46 -13.78 -13.82
C ASN A 278 11.99 -15.11 -13.20
N ARG A 279 11.11 -15.03 -12.20
CA ARG A 279 10.65 -16.20 -11.44
C ARG A 279 9.87 -17.19 -12.30
N GLN A 280 9.05 -16.71 -13.23
CA GLN A 280 8.23 -17.54 -14.11
C GLN A 280 9.03 -18.19 -15.23
N SER A 281 9.68 -17.37 -16.05
CA SER A 281 10.36 -17.85 -17.26
C SER A 281 11.72 -18.49 -17.00
N LYS A 282 12.33 -18.24 -15.82
CA LYS A 282 13.71 -18.61 -15.46
C LYS A 282 14.77 -17.96 -16.38
N LYS A 283 14.37 -16.97 -17.17
CA LYS A 283 15.26 -16.18 -18.03
C LYS A 283 15.70 -14.90 -17.34
N ALA A 284 16.85 -14.38 -17.71
CA ALA A 284 17.42 -13.20 -17.10
C ALA A 284 17.14 -11.93 -17.91
N LEU A 285 16.98 -10.82 -17.19
CA LEU A 285 16.93 -9.47 -17.74
C LEU A 285 18.21 -9.17 -18.51
N ASP A 286 18.09 -8.71 -19.76
CA ASP A 286 19.25 -8.37 -20.58
C ASP A 286 18.88 -7.36 -21.68
N ILE A 287 19.89 -6.99 -22.48
CA ILE A 287 19.77 -6.16 -23.68
C ILE A 287 19.70 -7.02 -24.95
N PRO A 288 18.86 -6.64 -25.93
CA PRO A 288 18.87 -7.38 -27.22
C PRO A 288 20.17 -7.22 -27.95
N ASN A 289 20.69 -8.34 -28.51
CA ASN A 289 21.82 -8.37 -29.49
C ASN A 289 23.11 -7.67 -29.04
N SER A 290 23.41 -7.57 -27.77
CA SER A 290 24.62 -6.93 -27.22
C SER A 290 24.82 -5.47 -27.69
N GLU A 291 23.76 -4.78 -28.07
CA GLU A 291 23.83 -3.39 -28.53
C GLU A 291 24.32 -2.45 -27.45
N GLU A 292 25.29 -1.63 -27.78
CA GLU A 292 25.88 -0.61 -26.92
C GLU A 292 25.11 0.73 -26.96
N SER A 293 24.13 0.86 -27.86
CA SER A 293 23.35 2.09 -28.01
C SER A 293 22.34 2.27 -26.87
N GLY A 294 22.20 3.50 -26.39
CA GLY A 294 21.16 3.84 -25.40
C GLY A 294 19.74 3.75 -25.97
N ALA A 295 18.73 3.82 -25.12
CA ALA A 295 17.29 3.82 -25.46
C ALA A 295 16.78 2.54 -26.13
N THR A 296 17.44 1.39 -25.91
CA THR A 296 16.99 0.10 -26.41
C THR A 296 16.12 -0.61 -25.38
N GLN A 297 14.96 -1.13 -25.80
CA GLN A 297 14.09 -1.88 -24.89
C GLN A 297 14.76 -3.15 -24.37
N LEU A 298 14.66 -3.37 -23.08
CA LEU A 298 15.16 -4.56 -22.42
C LEU A 298 14.31 -5.79 -22.78
N VAL A 299 14.95 -6.93 -22.73
CA VAL A 299 14.35 -8.24 -23.02
C VAL A 299 14.75 -9.25 -21.94
N GLN A 300 14.11 -10.40 -21.94
CA GLN A 300 14.63 -11.58 -21.23
C GLN A 300 15.45 -12.48 -22.16
N LYS A 301 16.50 -13.09 -21.63
CA LYS A 301 17.36 -14.05 -22.32
C LYS A 301 17.63 -15.29 -21.49
N GLU A 302 18.05 -16.38 -22.13
CA GLU A 302 18.54 -17.56 -21.42
C GLU A 302 19.62 -17.14 -20.39
N ALA A 303 19.45 -17.49 -19.13
CA ALA A 303 20.35 -17.07 -18.05
C ALA A 303 21.83 -17.45 -18.32
N ALA A 304 22.06 -18.58 -18.99
CA ALA A 304 23.41 -19.02 -19.35
C ALA A 304 24.14 -18.07 -20.32
N SER A 305 23.42 -17.22 -21.06
CA SER A 305 23.96 -16.29 -22.05
C SER A 305 23.73 -14.81 -21.70
N ALA A 306 22.92 -14.55 -20.70
CA ALA A 306 22.57 -13.20 -20.30
C ALA A 306 23.69 -12.49 -19.54
N GLY A 307 23.77 -11.17 -19.72
CA GLY A 307 24.67 -10.30 -19.00
C GLY A 307 24.32 -10.16 -17.51
N ALA A 308 25.24 -9.52 -16.78
CA ALA A 308 25.03 -9.19 -15.38
C ALA A 308 24.73 -7.69 -15.20
N TRP A 309 24.08 -7.37 -14.11
CA TRP A 309 23.74 -6.02 -13.70
C TRP A 309 24.43 -5.68 -12.39
N ARG A 310 25.09 -4.52 -12.33
CA ARG A 310 25.51 -3.95 -11.06
C ARG A 310 24.33 -3.26 -10.44
N ILE A 311 23.98 -3.67 -9.22
CA ILE A 311 22.92 -3.05 -8.44
C ILE A 311 23.52 -2.36 -7.22
N TRP A 312 22.90 -1.28 -6.76
CA TRP A 312 23.25 -0.63 -5.51
C TRP A 312 22.07 0.13 -4.90
N LYS A 313 22.04 0.14 -3.58
CA LYS A 313 21.05 0.89 -2.80
C LYS A 313 21.42 2.37 -2.78
N GLN A 314 20.43 3.24 -2.97
CA GLN A 314 20.59 4.68 -2.92
C GLN A 314 20.20 5.22 -1.53
N GLY A 315 20.60 6.47 -1.21
CA GLY A 315 20.34 7.06 0.09
C GLY A 315 18.86 7.34 0.41
N ASP A 316 17.98 7.26 -0.59
CA ASP A 316 16.53 7.42 -0.45
C ASP A 316 15.78 6.07 -0.36
N GLY A 317 16.51 4.96 -0.19
CA GLY A 317 15.95 3.62 -0.09
C GLY A 317 15.63 2.96 -1.43
N THR A 318 15.77 3.67 -2.55
CA THR A 318 15.62 3.09 -3.89
C THR A 318 16.89 2.38 -4.35
N TRP A 319 16.78 1.65 -5.46
CA TRP A 319 17.88 0.93 -6.11
C TRP A 319 18.09 1.45 -7.51
N ALA A 320 19.34 1.42 -7.96
CA ALA A 320 19.70 1.60 -9.35
C ALA A 320 20.40 0.34 -9.87
N MET A 321 20.20 0.05 -11.17
CA MET A 321 20.70 -1.17 -11.80
C MET A 321 21.35 -0.80 -13.14
N THR A 322 22.67 -1.03 -13.29
CA THR A 322 23.39 -0.77 -14.54
C THR A 322 23.98 -2.05 -15.11
N HIS A 323 23.88 -2.21 -16.42
CA HIS A 323 24.45 -3.36 -17.10
C HIS A 323 25.99 -3.38 -16.95
N ALA A 324 26.55 -4.54 -16.63
CA ALA A 324 27.96 -4.65 -16.25
C ALA A 324 28.95 -4.25 -17.37
N VAL A 325 28.57 -4.42 -18.62
CA VAL A 325 29.45 -4.15 -19.78
C VAL A 325 29.32 -2.70 -20.25
N ASN A 326 28.13 -2.27 -20.68
CA ASN A 326 27.95 -0.95 -21.30
C ASN A 326 27.57 0.15 -20.29
N ARG A 327 27.29 -0.21 -19.01
CA ARG A 327 26.95 0.69 -17.91
C ARG A 327 25.67 1.50 -18.07
N ASN A 328 24.82 1.14 -19.05
CA ASN A 328 23.50 1.71 -19.16
C ASN A 328 22.60 1.20 -18.03
N CYS A 329 21.72 2.07 -17.56
CA CYS A 329 20.80 1.82 -16.46
C CYS A 329 19.49 1.24 -16.95
N VAL A 330 18.83 0.43 -16.11
CA VAL A 330 17.42 0.08 -16.27
C VAL A 330 16.61 1.36 -16.11
N ASP A 331 15.89 1.74 -17.15
CA ASP A 331 15.26 3.04 -17.30
C ASP A 331 13.82 2.89 -17.80
N LEU A 332 12.89 3.55 -17.14
CA LEU A 332 11.53 3.63 -17.62
C LEU A 332 11.41 4.82 -18.60
N VAL A 333 10.88 4.59 -19.79
CA VAL A 333 10.66 5.67 -20.77
C VAL A 333 9.83 6.78 -20.13
N ALA A 334 10.44 7.95 -19.92
CA ALA A 334 9.83 9.10 -19.24
C ALA A 334 9.20 10.06 -20.26
N ASP A 335 8.32 9.56 -21.13
CA ASP A 335 7.53 10.40 -22.01
C ASP A 335 6.16 10.75 -21.39
N GLN A 336 5.44 11.70 -21.98
CA GLN A 336 4.12 12.10 -21.51
C GLN A 336 3.18 10.87 -21.46
N GLY A 337 2.73 10.48 -20.27
CA GLY A 337 1.86 9.32 -20.08
C GLY A 337 2.54 8.09 -19.48
N VAL A 338 3.62 8.27 -18.75
CA VAL A 338 4.46 7.22 -18.12
C VAL A 338 3.70 6.28 -17.16
N THR A 339 2.48 6.61 -16.78
CA THR A 339 1.64 5.80 -15.90
C THR A 339 0.96 4.62 -16.60
N SER A 340 1.01 4.57 -17.94
CA SER A 340 0.31 3.53 -18.71
C SER A 340 0.95 2.16 -18.56
N ASN A 341 0.11 1.14 -18.43
CA ASN A 341 0.52 -0.25 -18.56
C ASN A 341 1.10 -0.51 -19.97
N GLY A 342 2.12 -1.35 -20.05
CA GLY A 342 2.79 -1.67 -21.31
C GLY A 342 3.88 -0.69 -21.73
N THR A 343 4.17 0.37 -20.95
CA THR A 343 5.30 1.26 -21.22
C THR A 343 6.62 0.46 -21.20
N ALA A 344 7.45 0.69 -22.19
CA ALA A 344 8.72 -0.01 -22.34
C ALA A 344 9.72 0.35 -21.22
N VAL A 345 10.40 -0.65 -20.70
CA VAL A 345 11.60 -0.49 -19.89
C VAL A 345 12.81 -0.65 -20.81
N ILE A 346 13.70 0.31 -20.78
CA ILE A 346 14.83 0.43 -21.70
C ILE A 346 16.16 0.43 -20.95
N GLN A 347 17.25 0.28 -21.65
CA GLN A 347 18.56 0.71 -21.17
C GLN A 347 18.80 2.18 -21.55
N TYR A 348 19.36 2.96 -20.64
CA TYR A 348 19.77 4.34 -20.92
C TYR A 348 20.95 4.75 -20.05
N GLY A 349 21.71 5.76 -20.49
CA GLY A 349 22.83 6.28 -19.69
C GLY A 349 22.37 6.69 -18.28
N TYR A 350 23.12 6.29 -17.25
CA TYR A 350 22.75 6.62 -15.87
C TYR A 350 22.82 8.14 -15.62
N HIS A 351 21.73 8.73 -15.15
CA HIS A 351 21.62 10.14 -14.81
C HIS A 351 20.96 10.39 -13.44
N GLY A 352 20.56 9.31 -12.74
CA GLY A 352 19.99 9.40 -11.39
C GLY A 352 18.57 9.99 -11.30
N GLY A 353 17.87 10.11 -12.42
CA GLY A 353 16.48 10.53 -12.47
C GLY A 353 15.54 9.51 -11.81
N VAL A 354 14.34 9.95 -11.43
CA VAL A 354 13.35 9.10 -10.75
C VAL A 354 12.92 7.89 -11.60
N ASN A 355 12.99 8.00 -12.93
CA ASN A 355 12.72 6.92 -13.88
C ASN A 355 13.81 5.83 -13.93
N GLN A 356 14.94 6.03 -13.24
CA GLN A 356 16.02 5.05 -13.04
C GLN A 356 16.10 4.53 -11.61
N LYS A 357 15.09 4.86 -10.79
CA LYS A 357 15.01 4.46 -9.39
C LYS A 357 13.92 3.40 -9.21
N TRP A 358 14.25 2.38 -8.44
CA TRP A 358 13.41 1.21 -8.28
C TRP A 358 13.35 0.79 -6.81
N TYR A 359 12.18 0.39 -6.33
CA TYR A 359 12.02 -0.31 -5.06
C TYR A 359 12.16 -1.81 -5.29
N LEU A 360 12.85 -2.51 -4.41
CA LEU A 360 12.89 -3.97 -4.39
C LEU A 360 11.98 -4.46 -3.27
N VAL A 361 10.78 -4.87 -3.61
CA VAL A 361 9.76 -5.31 -2.67
C VAL A 361 9.80 -6.83 -2.58
N PRO A 362 10.12 -7.41 -1.41
CA PRO A 362 10.24 -8.85 -1.28
C PRO A 362 8.90 -9.55 -1.50
N THR A 363 8.96 -10.68 -2.18
CA THR A 363 7.86 -11.63 -2.36
C THR A 363 8.24 -12.98 -1.76
N GLU A 364 7.53 -14.02 -2.12
CA GLU A 364 7.79 -15.37 -1.64
C GLU A 364 9.06 -15.96 -2.25
N GLU A 365 9.62 -16.97 -1.58
CA GLU A 365 10.74 -17.76 -2.08
C GLU A 365 12.01 -16.97 -2.45
N GLY A 366 12.21 -15.79 -1.83
CA GLY A 366 13.38 -14.94 -2.05
C GLY A 366 13.38 -14.20 -3.38
N ALA A 367 12.22 -14.05 -4.01
CA ALA A 367 12.02 -13.18 -5.16
C ALA A 367 11.60 -11.76 -4.74
N PHE A 368 11.62 -10.84 -5.69
CA PHE A 368 11.27 -9.43 -5.51
C PHE A 368 10.43 -8.92 -6.66
N LYS A 369 9.46 -8.06 -6.36
CA LYS A 369 8.90 -7.14 -7.35
C LYS A 369 9.81 -5.93 -7.45
N ILE A 370 10.15 -5.53 -8.68
CA ILE A 370 10.98 -4.36 -8.99
C ILE A 370 10.02 -3.24 -9.39
N ILE A 371 9.76 -2.31 -8.46
CA ILE A 371 8.71 -1.29 -8.60
C ILE A 371 9.34 0.04 -8.99
N SER A 372 8.87 0.65 -10.07
CA SER A 372 9.34 1.98 -10.52
C SER A 372 8.98 3.05 -9.50
N ALA A 373 9.96 3.83 -9.06
CA ALA A 373 9.73 5.00 -8.20
C ALA A 373 8.97 6.12 -8.92
N LEU A 374 9.00 6.15 -10.26
CA LEU A 374 8.29 7.15 -11.05
C LEU A 374 6.80 6.85 -11.18
N SER A 375 6.45 5.59 -11.49
CA SER A 375 5.09 5.22 -11.88
C SER A 375 4.36 4.37 -10.84
N GLY A 376 5.08 3.78 -9.86
CA GLY A 376 4.52 2.81 -8.94
C GLY A 376 4.17 1.44 -9.57
N LYS A 377 4.58 1.20 -10.82
CA LYS A 377 4.29 -0.05 -11.53
C LYS A 377 5.47 -1.02 -11.48
N ALA A 378 5.16 -2.31 -11.60
CA ALA A 378 6.14 -3.39 -11.57
C ALA A 378 6.82 -3.56 -12.94
N LEU A 379 8.12 -3.87 -12.92
CA LEU A 379 8.88 -4.37 -14.05
C LEU A 379 8.45 -5.79 -14.34
N CYS A 380 7.96 -6.09 -15.53
CA CYS A 380 7.48 -7.41 -15.89
C CYS A 380 7.82 -7.84 -17.31
N VAL A 381 7.77 -9.14 -17.54
CA VAL A 381 7.85 -9.72 -18.88
C VAL A 381 6.50 -9.57 -19.57
N LYS A 382 6.48 -8.94 -20.74
CA LYS A 382 5.26 -8.70 -21.50
C LYS A 382 4.50 -10.01 -21.78
N ASP A 383 3.16 -9.96 -21.59
CA ASP A 383 2.21 -11.04 -21.86
C ASP A 383 2.58 -12.37 -21.15
N ALA A 384 3.28 -12.29 -20.00
CA ALA A 384 3.79 -13.44 -19.25
C ALA A 384 4.56 -14.46 -20.13
N SER A 385 5.21 -13.97 -21.16
CA SER A 385 5.88 -14.79 -22.18
C SER A 385 7.04 -15.61 -21.59
N LEU A 386 7.15 -16.85 -22.01
CA LEU A 386 8.29 -17.72 -21.68
C LEU A 386 9.37 -17.71 -22.78
N GLU A 387 9.15 -16.98 -23.88
CA GLU A 387 10.04 -16.95 -25.03
C GLU A 387 11.27 -16.09 -24.79
N GLU A 388 12.39 -16.47 -25.41
CA GLU A 388 13.60 -15.64 -25.46
C GLU A 388 13.35 -14.34 -26.24
N ASN A 389 13.96 -13.25 -25.82
CA ASN A 389 13.78 -11.90 -26.34
C ASN A 389 12.37 -11.31 -26.14
N ALA A 390 11.55 -11.89 -25.26
CA ALA A 390 10.30 -11.24 -24.87
C ALA A 390 10.58 -9.87 -24.22
N PRO A 391 9.83 -8.82 -24.62
CA PRO A 391 10.09 -7.45 -24.16
C PRO A 391 9.79 -7.27 -22.68
N ILE A 392 10.56 -6.37 -22.04
CA ILE A 392 10.33 -5.94 -20.66
C ILE A 392 9.54 -4.63 -20.69
N ILE A 393 8.48 -4.60 -19.90
CA ILE A 393 7.55 -3.48 -19.77
C ILE A 393 7.27 -3.19 -18.29
N GLN A 394 6.58 -2.11 -18.01
CA GLN A 394 5.92 -1.94 -16.71
C GLN A 394 4.45 -2.37 -16.77
N TRP A 395 3.92 -2.83 -15.64
CA TRP A 395 2.50 -3.14 -15.47
C TRP A 395 2.03 -2.80 -14.05
N THR A 396 0.72 -2.66 -13.84
CA THR A 396 0.15 -2.33 -12.53
C THR A 396 0.69 -3.28 -11.45
N TYR A 397 1.21 -2.69 -10.37
CA TYR A 397 1.64 -3.42 -9.18
C TYR A 397 0.43 -4.07 -8.49
N GLY A 398 0.64 -5.24 -7.90
CA GLY A 398 -0.47 -5.96 -7.25
C GLY A 398 -1.27 -6.79 -8.24
N ASN A 399 -0.61 -7.33 -9.23
CA ASN A 399 -1.25 -8.23 -10.15
C ASN A 399 -1.62 -9.53 -9.44
N ASN A 400 -2.87 -9.82 -9.42
CA ASN A 400 -3.56 -10.93 -8.78
C ASN A 400 -3.40 -12.23 -9.50
N ASN A 401 -2.46 -12.38 -10.36
CA ASN A 401 -2.38 -13.54 -11.21
C ASN A 401 -1.48 -14.59 -10.59
N GLU A 402 -1.78 -15.81 -10.93
CA GLU A 402 -0.91 -16.97 -10.79
C GLU A 402 0.43 -16.77 -11.53
N ASP A 403 0.51 -15.73 -12.37
CA ASP A 403 1.70 -15.38 -13.14
C ASP A 403 2.70 -14.62 -12.27
N THR A 404 3.91 -15.13 -12.18
CA THR A 404 5.06 -14.52 -11.49
C THR A 404 6.00 -13.82 -12.48
N ASN A 405 5.47 -13.30 -13.58
CA ASN A 405 6.21 -12.63 -14.65
C ASN A 405 6.75 -11.25 -14.26
N ASP A 406 6.30 -10.71 -13.13
CA ASP A 406 6.76 -9.47 -12.50
C ASP A 406 7.65 -9.70 -11.27
N GLU A 407 8.00 -10.95 -11.00
CA GLU A 407 8.86 -11.34 -9.88
C GLU A 407 10.25 -11.76 -10.35
N TRP A 408 11.26 -11.29 -9.63
CA TRP A 408 12.66 -11.40 -10.06
C TRP A 408 13.55 -11.89 -8.91
N MET A 409 14.46 -12.80 -9.22
CA MET A 409 15.49 -13.29 -8.32
C MET A 409 16.83 -12.63 -8.65
N PHE A 410 17.56 -12.21 -7.64
CA PHE A 410 18.91 -11.69 -7.79
C PHE A 410 19.94 -12.81 -7.55
N VAL A 411 20.52 -13.32 -8.61
CA VAL A 411 21.50 -14.41 -8.57
C VAL A 411 22.90 -13.81 -8.63
N PRO A 412 23.72 -13.90 -7.55
CA PRO A 412 25.06 -13.31 -7.53
C PRO A 412 25.94 -13.88 -8.64
N VAL A 413 26.70 -13.00 -9.30
CA VAL A 413 27.73 -13.39 -10.29
C VAL A 413 29.09 -13.22 -9.64
N GLN A 414 29.90 -14.29 -9.64
CA GLN A 414 31.25 -14.31 -9.07
C GLN A 414 32.26 -13.55 -9.93
#